data_b28d93721befd9e3ae0a0e6480ec063f
#
_entry.id   b28d93721befd9e3ae0a0e6480ec063f
#
_cell.length_a   1.000
_cell.length_b   1.000
_cell.length_c   1.000
_cell.angle_alpha   90.00
_cell.angle_beta   90.00
_cell.angle_gamma   90.00
#
_symmetry.space_group_name_H-M   'P 1'
#
loop_
_entity.id
_entity.type
_entity.pdbx_description
1 polymer ?
#
loop_
_entity_poly.entity_id
_entity_poly.type
_entity_poly.pdbx_seq_one_letter_code
_entity_poly.pdbx_strand_id
1 'polypeptide(L)'
;LSKFISPQASWPSLIEQHRKAIPEAYGPEGNLYNLIGGKWGQPGHGKLFLSPVDATPLGRYPMIRLEAARVAAEQAEKEFHTWSQVDLDERKRRVAETLDDIEKHGDLLAKTLIWEIGKPYLQSKVSVERCVTGVRWYLKEIEKMMEGRRPIGLISNIASWNYPLSVLVHAVLVQCLAGNSVIAKTPTDGGIHAVTLAMALARRRGLPVSLVSGSGGELSDALVRNDAIACLAFVGGKNNGREIANAFYDRSKRYMLEMDGVNCYGVWDFSDWKSLAAQIKKGFEYGKQRCTAYPRYVVQRALFPKFLEMYLGVVQSLQVGNPLLVEKAEDPLPALDYGPLINSRKVEELRVQISEAVAGGAVALY
;
A
#
# COMPACT_ATOMS: atom_id res chain seq x y z
N LEU A 1 7.54 -9.40 33.15
CA LEU A 1 8.46 -9.98 32.17
C LEU A 1 8.84 -8.91 31.15
N SER A 2 10.15 -8.76 30.85
CA SER A 2 10.62 -7.84 29.82
C SER A 2 10.26 -8.36 28.45
N LYS A 3 9.55 -7.58 27.63
CA LYS A 3 9.21 -7.92 26.24
C LYS A 3 10.40 -7.64 25.32
N PHE A 4 10.56 -8.44 24.28
CA PHE A 4 11.60 -8.28 23.24
C PHE A 4 11.03 -8.53 21.85
N ILE A 5 11.74 -8.09 20.81
CA ILE A 5 11.34 -8.31 19.44
C ILE A 5 11.35 -9.81 19.13
N SER A 6 10.24 -10.31 18.58
CA SER A 6 10.11 -11.73 18.19
C SER A 6 11.25 -12.14 17.26
N PRO A 7 12.01 -13.21 17.57
CA PRO A 7 13.08 -13.71 16.70
C PRO A 7 12.57 -14.07 15.29
N GLN A 8 11.34 -14.59 15.21
CA GLN A 8 10.69 -14.99 13.95
C GLN A 8 10.29 -13.80 13.06
N ALA A 9 10.30 -12.58 13.60
CA ALA A 9 9.99 -11.34 12.90
C ALA A 9 11.13 -10.32 13.02
N SER A 10 12.34 -10.70 13.39
CA SER A 10 13.49 -9.79 13.47
C SER A 10 13.87 -9.28 12.08
N TRP A 11 14.17 -7.97 11.97
CA TRP A 11 14.51 -7.38 10.68
C TRP A 11 15.71 -8.03 9.99
N PRO A 12 16.83 -8.36 10.68
CA PRO A 12 17.95 -9.07 10.07
C PRO A 12 17.54 -10.39 9.41
N SER A 13 16.67 -11.17 10.06
CA SER A 13 16.17 -12.43 9.50
C SER A 13 15.26 -12.20 8.28
N LEU A 14 14.40 -11.20 8.32
CA LEU A 14 13.49 -10.91 7.20
C LEU A 14 14.25 -10.40 5.98
N ILE A 15 15.22 -9.50 6.14
CA ILE A 15 15.99 -8.98 5.02
C ILE A 15 16.87 -10.05 4.36
N GLU A 16 17.37 -11.01 5.13
CA GLU A 16 18.08 -12.18 4.60
C GLU A 16 17.15 -13.04 3.74
N GLN A 17 15.93 -13.29 4.21
CA GLN A 17 14.90 -14.01 3.43
C GLN A 17 14.54 -13.26 2.14
N HIS A 18 14.39 -11.94 2.17
CA HIS A 18 14.18 -11.14 0.97
C HIS A 18 15.33 -11.28 -0.03
N ARG A 19 16.59 -11.12 0.41
CA ARG A 19 17.77 -11.28 -0.44
C ARG A 19 17.90 -12.66 -1.03
N LYS A 20 17.50 -13.69 -0.28
CA LYS A 20 17.47 -15.06 -0.79
C LYS A 20 16.36 -15.26 -1.81
N ALA A 21 15.20 -14.68 -1.59
CA ALA A 21 14.05 -14.79 -2.48
C ALA A 21 14.25 -14.04 -3.82
N ILE A 22 14.81 -12.83 -3.76
CA ILE A 22 14.98 -11.93 -4.91
C ILE A 22 16.36 -11.23 -4.90
N PRO A 23 17.47 -12.01 -5.03
CA PRO A 23 18.83 -11.45 -4.95
C PRO A 23 19.09 -10.37 -6.01
N GLU A 24 18.45 -10.43 -7.16
CA GLU A 24 18.58 -9.47 -8.26
C GLU A 24 18.10 -8.05 -7.90
N ALA A 25 17.22 -7.91 -6.90
CA ALA A 25 16.66 -6.62 -6.48
C ALA A 25 17.54 -5.86 -5.47
N TYR A 26 18.66 -6.48 -5.05
CA TYR A 26 19.53 -5.92 -4.03
C TYR A 26 20.97 -5.75 -4.53
N GLY A 27 21.57 -4.60 -4.20
CA GLY A 27 22.99 -4.33 -4.41
C GLY A 27 23.89 -4.94 -3.35
N PRO A 28 25.23 -4.88 -3.55
CA PRO A 28 26.22 -5.46 -2.63
C PRO A 28 26.09 -5.00 -1.19
N GLU A 29 25.74 -3.75 -0.96
CA GLU A 29 25.52 -3.15 0.36
C GLU A 29 24.12 -3.40 0.92
N GLY A 30 23.29 -4.19 0.20
CA GLY A 30 21.90 -4.44 0.57
C GLY A 30 20.94 -3.28 0.30
N ASN A 31 21.37 -2.29 -0.46
CA ASN A 31 20.49 -1.27 -0.99
C ASN A 31 19.56 -1.87 -2.04
N LEU A 32 18.32 -1.42 -2.08
CA LEU A 32 17.35 -1.81 -3.11
C LEU A 32 17.73 -1.23 -4.47
N TYR A 33 17.34 -1.92 -5.52
CA TYR A 33 17.42 -1.45 -6.90
C TYR A 33 16.06 -1.00 -7.43
N ASN A 34 16.08 -0.16 -8.45
CA ASN A 34 14.92 0.05 -9.33
C ASN A 34 14.82 -1.06 -10.38
N LEU A 35 13.62 -1.34 -10.83
CA LEU A 35 13.33 -2.25 -11.95
C LEU A 35 12.95 -1.43 -13.18
N ILE A 36 13.82 -1.36 -14.16
CA ILE A 36 13.65 -0.54 -15.37
C ILE A 36 13.91 -1.40 -16.59
N GLY A 37 12.94 -1.50 -17.51
CA GLY A 37 13.08 -2.29 -18.73
C GLY A 37 13.46 -3.75 -18.48
N GLY A 38 12.94 -4.33 -17.42
CA GLY A 38 13.22 -5.71 -17.01
C GLY A 38 14.56 -5.94 -16.33
N LYS A 39 15.31 -4.90 -16.05
CA LYS A 39 16.63 -4.97 -15.41
C LYS A 39 16.61 -4.28 -14.04
N TRP A 40 17.19 -4.95 -13.05
CA TRP A 40 17.44 -4.36 -11.74
C TRP A 40 18.76 -3.59 -11.75
N GLY A 41 18.76 -2.39 -11.21
CA GLY A 41 19.97 -1.58 -11.17
C GLY A 41 19.75 -0.18 -10.63
N GLN A 42 20.81 0.62 -10.74
CA GLN A 42 20.89 2.01 -10.29
C GLN A 42 20.53 2.17 -8.80
N PRO A 43 21.42 1.71 -7.90
CA PRO A 43 21.18 1.84 -6.45
C PRO A 43 21.01 3.28 -6.03
N GLY A 44 21.57 4.23 -6.79
CA GLY A 44 21.49 5.66 -6.52
C GLY A 44 22.02 6.05 -5.14
N HIS A 45 22.04 7.35 -4.83
CA HIS A 45 22.22 7.81 -3.45
C HIS A 45 20.89 7.62 -2.71
N GLY A 46 20.77 6.49 -2.01
CA GLY A 46 19.50 6.06 -1.46
C GLY A 46 19.07 6.88 -0.26
N LYS A 47 17.79 7.13 -0.16
CA LYS A 47 17.15 7.63 1.05
C LYS A 47 17.13 6.51 2.08
N LEU A 48 17.59 6.80 3.31
CA LEU A 48 17.46 5.88 4.44
C LEU A 48 15.97 5.73 4.79
N PHE A 49 15.56 4.50 4.98
CA PHE A 49 14.21 4.15 5.39
C PHE A 49 14.24 3.64 6.84
N LEU A 50 13.42 4.26 7.70
CA LEU A 50 13.32 3.92 9.11
C LEU A 50 11.97 3.28 9.41
N SER A 51 11.98 2.28 10.28
CA SER A 51 10.75 1.67 10.77
C SER A 51 9.93 2.66 11.61
N PRO A 52 8.62 2.74 11.42
CA PRO A 52 7.74 3.48 12.33
C PRO A 52 7.59 2.81 13.70
N VAL A 53 8.03 1.57 13.85
CA VAL A 53 7.88 0.80 15.11
C VAL A 53 8.88 1.24 16.16
N ASP A 54 10.14 1.44 15.78
CA ASP A 54 11.24 1.72 16.72
C ASP A 54 12.40 2.51 16.08
N ALA A 55 12.21 3.07 14.90
CA ALA A 55 13.21 3.76 14.10
C ALA A 55 14.41 2.88 13.64
N THR A 56 14.30 1.56 13.71
CA THR A 56 15.31 0.65 13.13
C THR A 56 15.54 0.98 11.65
N PRO A 57 16.80 1.12 11.19
CA PRO A 57 17.12 1.27 9.78
C PRO A 57 16.72 0.03 8.97
N LEU A 58 15.82 0.19 8.00
CA LEU A 58 15.34 -0.89 7.14
C LEU A 58 16.12 -1.01 5.82
N GLY A 59 17.12 -0.17 5.61
CA GLY A 59 17.90 -0.12 4.39
C GLY A 59 17.78 1.21 3.65
N ARG A 60 18.35 1.26 2.45
CA ARG A 60 18.26 2.42 1.56
C ARG A 60 17.56 2.01 0.27
N TYR A 61 16.68 2.87 -0.20
CA TYR A 61 16.08 2.72 -1.51
C TYR A 61 16.56 3.79 -2.47
N PRO A 62 16.72 3.46 -3.76
CA PRO A 62 17.29 4.38 -4.73
C PRO A 62 16.32 5.52 -5.02
N MET A 63 16.85 6.74 -5.08
CA MET A 63 16.11 7.93 -5.52
C MET A 63 16.57 8.26 -6.93
N ILE A 64 15.77 7.90 -7.94
CA ILE A 64 16.08 8.26 -9.32
C ILE A 64 15.69 9.72 -9.60
N ARG A 65 16.37 10.31 -10.57
CA ARG A 65 16.06 11.62 -11.09
C ARG A 65 15.13 11.55 -12.29
N LEU A 66 14.61 12.70 -12.70
CA LEU A 66 13.65 12.83 -13.80
C LEU A 66 14.09 12.11 -15.09
N GLU A 67 15.33 12.26 -15.52
CA GLU A 67 15.82 11.66 -16.77
C GLU A 67 15.79 10.11 -16.73
N ALA A 68 16.22 9.51 -15.62
CA ALA A 68 16.12 8.06 -15.44
C ALA A 68 14.66 7.58 -15.39
N ALA A 69 13.75 8.38 -14.83
CA ALA A 69 12.32 8.06 -14.82
C ALA A 69 11.69 8.20 -16.22
N ARG A 70 12.13 9.14 -17.05
CA ARG A 70 11.72 9.23 -18.46
C ARG A 70 12.15 8.00 -19.25
N VAL A 71 13.41 7.59 -19.11
CA VAL A 71 13.93 6.36 -19.73
C VAL A 71 13.12 5.14 -19.26
N ALA A 72 12.76 5.08 -17.98
CA ALA A 72 11.95 4.00 -17.43
C ALA A 72 10.54 3.96 -18.07
N ALA A 73 9.91 5.11 -18.26
CA ALA A 73 8.60 5.22 -18.92
C ALA A 73 8.68 4.79 -20.39
N GLU A 74 9.68 5.26 -21.14
CA GLU A 74 9.90 4.87 -22.54
C GLU A 74 10.14 3.36 -22.71
N GLN A 75 10.92 2.75 -21.80
CA GLN A 75 11.16 1.31 -21.84
C GLN A 75 9.90 0.52 -21.48
N ALA A 76 9.13 0.96 -20.50
CA ALA A 76 7.86 0.34 -20.14
C ALA A 76 6.80 0.47 -21.26
N GLU A 77 6.81 1.56 -22.03
CA GLU A 77 5.96 1.72 -23.21
C GLU A 77 6.35 0.73 -24.31
N LYS A 78 7.64 0.53 -24.56
CA LYS A 78 8.10 -0.47 -25.53
C LYS A 78 7.66 -1.89 -25.14
N GLU A 79 7.70 -2.23 -23.87
CA GLU A 79 7.19 -3.52 -23.37
C GLU A 79 5.69 -3.72 -23.65
N PHE A 80 4.90 -2.65 -23.65
CA PHE A 80 3.48 -2.70 -24.00
C PHE A 80 3.24 -3.28 -25.39
N HIS A 81 3.99 -2.88 -26.40
CA HIS A 81 3.80 -3.34 -27.78
C HIS A 81 3.93 -4.86 -27.91
N THR A 82 4.83 -5.48 -27.17
CA THR A 82 4.97 -6.94 -27.15
C THR A 82 3.89 -7.59 -26.29
N TRP A 83 3.68 -7.06 -25.08
CA TRP A 83 2.75 -7.65 -24.11
C TRP A 83 1.28 -7.60 -24.55
N SER A 84 0.88 -6.54 -25.21
CA SER A 84 -0.50 -6.38 -25.74
C SER A 84 -0.88 -7.44 -26.77
N GLN A 85 0.10 -8.10 -27.38
CA GLN A 85 -0.10 -9.18 -28.36
C GLN A 85 -0.10 -10.58 -27.70
N VAL A 86 0.22 -10.68 -26.42
CA VAL A 86 0.18 -11.95 -25.68
C VAL A 86 -1.28 -12.35 -25.47
N ASP A 87 -1.61 -13.60 -25.77
CA ASP A 87 -2.95 -14.14 -25.60
C ASP A 87 -3.44 -14.01 -24.16
N LEU A 88 -4.76 -13.85 -23.98
CA LEU A 88 -5.36 -13.66 -22.68
C LEU A 88 -5.10 -14.87 -21.76
N ASP A 89 -5.15 -16.10 -22.28
CA ASP A 89 -4.90 -17.30 -21.49
C ASP A 89 -3.46 -17.34 -20.96
N GLU A 90 -2.49 -16.96 -21.76
CA GLU A 90 -1.09 -16.85 -21.33
C GLU A 90 -0.90 -15.74 -20.30
N ARG A 91 -1.57 -14.60 -20.45
CA ARG A 91 -1.58 -13.54 -19.43
C ARG A 91 -2.20 -14.03 -18.12
N LYS A 92 -3.34 -14.74 -18.19
CA LYS A 92 -3.99 -15.37 -17.02
C LYS A 92 -3.04 -16.34 -16.33
N ARG A 93 -2.36 -17.21 -17.08
CA ARG A 93 -1.40 -18.17 -16.54
C ARG A 93 -0.28 -17.48 -15.77
N ARG A 94 0.40 -16.49 -16.39
CA ARG A 94 1.51 -15.76 -15.75
C ARG A 94 1.09 -14.99 -14.52
N VAL A 95 -0.07 -14.36 -14.55
CA VAL A 95 -0.62 -13.67 -13.37
C VAL A 95 -0.97 -14.67 -12.28
N ALA A 96 -1.58 -15.82 -12.61
CA ALA A 96 -1.90 -16.86 -11.62
C ALA A 96 -0.64 -17.40 -10.95
N GLU A 97 0.41 -17.72 -11.71
CA GLU A 97 1.70 -18.15 -11.17
C GLU A 97 2.37 -17.07 -10.29
N THR A 98 2.21 -15.80 -10.65
CA THR A 98 2.67 -14.68 -9.80
C THR A 98 1.95 -14.65 -8.46
N LEU A 99 0.63 -14.91 -8.46
CA LEU A 99 -0.15 -14.98 -7.23
C LEU A 99 0.26 -16.16 -6.35
N ASP A 100 0.55 -17.32 -6.94
CA ASP A 100 1.05 -18.49 -6.21
C ASP A 100 2.40 -18.19 -5.55
N ASP A 101 3.31 -17.48 -6.27
CA ASP A 101 4.59 -17.04 -5.72
C ASP A 101 4.40 -16.01 -4.58
N ILE A 102 3.49 -15.05 -4.72
CA ILE A 102 3.16 -14.08 -3.66
C ILE A 102 2.57 -14.79 -2.43
N GLU A 103 1.66 -15.73 -2.63
CA GLU A 103 1.02 -16.50 -1.55
C GLU A 103 2.06 -17.34 -0.79
N LYS A 104 2.99 -17.98 -1.50
CA LYS A 104 4.12 -18.71 -0.91
C LYS A 104 5.00 -17.83 -0.02
N HIS A 105 5.14 -16.55 -0.33
CA HIS A 105 5.90 -15.57 0.46
C HIS A 105 4.99 -14.74 1.40
N GLY A 106 3.74 -15.17 1.61
CA GLY A 106 2.73 -14.39 2.32
C GLY A 106 3.10 -14.03 3.75
N ASP A 107 3.73 -14.95 4.49
CA ASP A 107 4.18 -14.69 5.85
C ASP A 107 5.35 -13.69 5.90
N LEU A 108 6.32 -13.83 4.99
CA LEU A 108 7.43 -12.87 4.84
C LEU A 108 6.89 -11.47 4.53
N LEU A 109 5.97 -11.35 3.56
CA LEU A 109 5.33 -10.08 3.20
C LEU A 109 4.58 -9.48 4.38
N ALA A 110 3.80 -10.28 5.12
CA ALA A 110 3.05 -9.80 6.27
C ALA A 110 3.97 -9.27 7.38
N LYS A 111 5.04 -9.98 7.72
CA LYS A 111 6.03 -9.54 8.71
C LYS A 111 6.81 -8.31 8.24
N THR A 112 7.12 -8.21 6.96
CA THR A 112 7.74 -7.02 6.36
C THR A 112 6.85 -5.79 6.52
N LEU A 113 5.55 -5.91 6.29
CA LEU A 113 4.61 -4.80 6.49
C LEU A 113 4.55 -4.30 7.94
N ILE A 114 4.80 -5.16 8.93
CA ILE A 114 4.87 -4.71 10.32
C ILE A 114 6.02 -3.70 10.47
N TRP A 115 7.21 -4.05 10.00
CA TRP A 115 8.40 -3.20 10.07
C TRP A 115 8.26 -1.92 9.25
N GLU A 116 7.73 -2.04 8.04
CA GLU A 116 7.71 -0.93 7.09
C GLU A 116 6.64 0.11 7.37
N ILE A 117 5.48 -0.31 7.90
CA ILE A 117 4.31 0.56 8.04
C ILE A 117 3.57 0.42 9.39
N GLY A 118 4.13 -0.31 10.34
CA GLY A 118 3.55 -0.47 11.68
C GLY A 118 2.22 -1.25 11.74
N LYS A 119 1.84 -1.93 10.67
CA LYS A 119 0.57 -2.66 10.58
C LYS A 119 0.64 -3.96 11.38
N PRO A 120 -0.26 -4.22 12.36
CA PRO A 120 -0.26 -5.47 13.12
C PRO A 120 -0.35 -6.71 12.23
N TYR A 121 0.23 -7.82 12.70
CA TYR A 121 0.44 -9.03 11.90
C TYR A 121 -0.83 -9.58 11.23
N LEU A 122 -1.93 -9.72 12.00
CA LEU A 122 -3.18 -10.23 11.45
C LEU A 122 -3.73 -9.35 10.32
N GLN A 123 -3.65 -8.03 10.48
CA GLN A 123 -4.08 -7.07 9.46
C GLN A 123 -3.12 -7.05 8.26
N SER A 124 -1.83 -7.31 8.47
CA SER A 124 -0.84 -7.49 7.41
C SER A 124 -1.11 -8.74 6.59
N LYS A 125 -1.43 -9.87 7.23
CA LYS A 125 -1.87 -11.10 6.54
C LYS A 125 -3.11 -10.85 5.68
N VAL A 126 -4.13 -10.23 6.23
CA VAL A 126 -5.34 -9.85 5.49
C VAL A 126 -5.01 -8.95 4.29
N SER A 127 -4.01 -8.07 4.38
CA SER A 127 -3.58 -7.25 3.23
C SER A 127 -2.98 -8.10 2.10
N VAL A 128 -2.19 -9.13 2.42
CA VAL A 128 -1.66 -10.09 1.44
C VAL A 128 -2.79 -10.91 0.83
N GLU A 129 -3.65 -11.50 1.66
CA GLU A 129 -4.79 -12.31 1.23
C GLU A 129 -5.74 -11.52 0.29
N ARG A 130 -6.04 -10.26 0.60
CA ARG A 130 -6.86 -9.40 -0.25
C ARG A 130 -6.23 -9.11 -1.59
N CYS A 131 -4.90 -8.96 -1.66
CA CYS A 131 -4.20 -8.82 -2.93
C CYS A 131 -4.41 -10.09 -3.77
N VAL A 132 -4.14 -11.26 -3.23
CA VAL A 132 -4.23 -12.53 -3.93
C VAL A 132 -5.68 -12.86 -4.33
N THR A 133 -6.61 -12.84 -3.38
CA THR A 133 -8.01 -13.20 -3.64
C THR A 133 -8.71 -12.22 -4.58
N GLY A 134 -8.38 -10.92 -4.46
CA GLY A 134 -8.92 -9.90 -5.35
C GLY A 134 -8.47 -10.10 -6.79
N VAL A 135 -7.19 -10.35 -7.04
CA VAL A 135 -6.69 -10.59 -8.39
C VAL A 135 -7.18 -11.96 -8.93
N ARG A 136 -7.30 -12.99 -8.08
CA ARG A 136 -7.91 -14.28 -8.46
C ARG A 136 -9.37 -14.12 -8.93
N TRP A 137 -10.11 -13.19 -8.34
CA TRP A 137 -11.45 -12.85 -8.83
C TRP A 137 -11.39 -12.26 -10.25
N TYR A 138 -10.46 -11.34 -10.53
CA TYR A 138 -10.28 -10.81 -11.88
C TYR A 138 -9.86 -11.89 -12.89
N LEU A 139 -9.06 -12.87 -12.50
CA LEU A 139 -8.71 -14.01 -13.39
C LEU A 139 -9.96 -14.77 -13.88
N LYS A 140 -11.04 -14.80 -13.09
CA LYS A 140 -12.32 -15.43 -13.47
C LYS A 140 -13.17 -14.54 -14.36
N GLU A 141 -13.17 -13.23 -14.09
CA GLU A 141 -14.10 -12.28 -14.74
C GLU A 141 -13.51 -11.55 -15.94
N ILE A 142 -12.19 -11.63 -16.15
CA ILE A 142 -11.47 -10.77 -17.12
C ILE A 142 -11.94 -10.97 -18.56
N GLU A 143 -12.32 -12.18 -18.98
CA GLU A 143 -12.79 -12.44 -20.32
C GLU A 143 -14.03 -11.59 -20.64
N LYS A 144 -15.03 -11.66 -19.76
CA LYS A 144 -16.25 -10.86 -19.85
C LYS A 144 -15.96 -9.37 -19.80
N MET A 145 -15.01 -8.96 -18.94
CA MET A 145 -14.62 -7.56 -18.80
C MET A 145 -13.91 -7.01 -20.02
N MET A 146 -13.18 -7.86 -20.74
CA MET A 146 -12.41 -7.46 -21.95
C MET A 146 -13.20 -7.61 -23.23
N GLU A 147 -14.41 -8.14 -23.19
CA GLU A 147 -15.26 -8.26 -24.37
C GLU A 147 -15.45 -6.90 -25.06
N GLY A 148 -15.10 -6.82 -26.33
CA GLY A 148 -15.15 -5.58 -27.11
C GLY A 148 -14.18 -4.48 -26.68
N ARG A 149 -13.20 -4.79 -25.81
CA ARG A 149 -12.21 -3.85 -25.30
C ARG A 149 -10.80 -4.27 -25.65
N ARG A 150 -9.88 -3.32 -25.62
CA ARG A 150 -8.45 -3.55 -25.88
C ARG A 150 -7.58 -2.90 -24.80
N PRO A 151 -6.35 -3.38 -24.60
CA PRO A 151 -5.36 -2.71 -23.78
C PRO A 151 -5.15 -1.27 -24.24
N ILE A 152 -4.85 -0.37 -23.30
CA ILE A 152 -4.78 1.08 -23.57
C ILE A 152 -3.34 1.61 -23.68
N GLY A 153 -2.35 0.89 -23.19
CA GLY A 153 -0.95 1.33 -23.21
C GLY A 153 -0.21 1.18 -21.91
N LEU A 154 0.75 2.06 -21.69
CA LEU A 154 1.48 2.15 -20.44
C LEU A 154 0.61 2.80 -19.35
N ILE A 155 0.50 2.13 -18.21
CA ILE A 155 -0.18 2.66 -17.03
C ILE A 155 0.83 3.05 -15.96
N SER A 156 0.76 4.30 -15.51
CA SER A 156 1.52 4.76 -14.36
C SER A 156 0.72 4.57 -13.07
N ASN A 157 1.34 3.98 -12.04
CA ASN A 157 0.74 3.76 -10.73
C ASN A 157 1.52 4.51 -9.65
N ILE A 158 0.81 5.38 -8.93
CA ILE A 158 1.33 6.10 -7.78
C ILE A 158 0.38 5.82 -6.62
N ALA A 159 0.84 5.10 -5.59
CA ALA A 159 -0.01 4.74 -4.46
C ALA A 159 0.61 5.14 -3.11
N SER A 160 -0.26 5.25 -2.12
CA SER A 160 0.13 5.53 -0.74
C SER A 160 0.68 4.28 -0.04
N TRP A 161 1.35 4.50 1.08
CA TRP A 161 2.08 3.51 1.86
C TRP A 161 1.19 2.51 2.62
N ASN A 162 -0.06 2.86 2.94
CA ASN A 162 -0.90 2.12 3.89
C ASN A 162 -1.44 0.77 3.39
N TYR A 163 -1.54 0.59 2.07
CA TYR A 163 -1.98 -0.65 1.41
C TYR A 163 -1.12 -0.99 0.18
N PRO A 164 0.20 -1.17 0.34
CA PRO A 164 1.11 -1.35 -0.79
C PRO A 164 0.82 -2.61 -1.60
N LEU A 165 0.32 -3.67 -0.99
CA LEU A 165 -0.02 -4.92 -1.68
C LEU A 165 -1.45 -4.90 -2.23
N SER A 166 -2.44 -4.71 -1.36
CA SER A 166 -3.85 -4.82 -1.75
C SER A 166 -4.39 -3.64 -2.55
N VAL A 167 -3.62 -2.57 -2.75
CA VAL A 167 -3.94 -1.46 -3.64
C VAL A 167 -2.95 -1.41 -4.81
N LEU A 168 -1.65 -1.20 -4.55
CA LEU A 168 -0.68 -1.00 -5.64
C LEU A 168 -0.40 -2.30 -6.40
N VAL A 169 0.05 -3.36 -5.73
CA VAL A 169 0.38 -4.64 -6.40
C VAL A 169 -0.85 -5.24 -7.05
N HIS A 170 -2.00 -5.20 -6.37
CA HIS A 170 -3.29 -5.63 -6.93
C HIS A 170 -3.58 -4.90 -8.25
N ALA A 171 -3.53 -3.57 -8.26
CA ALA A 171 -3.79 -2.78 -9.48
C ALA A 171 -2.83 -3.14 -10.62
N VAL A 172 -1.53 -3.23 -10.31
CA VAL A 172 -0.48 -3.62 -11.27
C VAL A 172 -0.78 -4.97 -11.93
N LEU A 173 -1.11 -5.99 -11.13
CA LEU A 173 -1.38 -7.34 -11.66
C LEU A 173 -2.65 -7.37 -12.53
N VAL A 174 -3.72 -6.67 -12.14
CA VAL A 174 -4.95 -6.57 -12.94
C VAL A 174 -4.70 -5.81 -14.24
N GLN A 175 -3.90 -4.76 -14.21
CA GLN A 175 -3.54 -4.00 -15.41
C GLN A 175 -2.70 -4.83 -16.39
N CYS A 176 -1.74 -5.62 -15.89
CA CYS A 176 -0.99 -6.58 -16.70
C CYS A 176 -1.91 -7.66 -17.27
N LEU A 177 -2.85 -8.19 -16.47
CA LEU A 177 -3.85 -9.16 -16.94
C LEU A 177 -4.68 -8.61 -18.09
N ALA A 178 -5.06 -7.33 -18.03
CA ALA A 178 -5.78 -6.64 -19.11
C ALA A 178 -4.92 -6.33 -20.34
N GLY A 179 -3.62 -6.69 -20.35
CA GLY A 179 -2.71 -6.54 -21.48
C GLY A 179 -1.95 -5.21 -21.53
N ASN A 180 -1.92 -4.45 -20.44
CA ASN A 180 -1.17 -3.20 -20.35
C ASN A 180 0.25 -3.44 -19.79
N SER A 181 1.20 -2.57 -20.11
CA SER A 181 2.44 -2.45 -19.34
C SER A 181 2.28 -1.48 -18.19
N VAL A 182 3.12 -1.61 -17.18
CA VAL A 182 2.96 -0.85 -15.93
C VAL A 182 4.29 -0.29 -15.45
N ILE A 183 4.29 0.98 -15.08
CA ILE A 183 5.34 1.59 -14.26
C ILE A 183 4.74 1.98 -12.91
N ALA A 184 5.30 1.46 -11.83
CA ALA A 184 4.87 1.78 -10.46
C ALA A 184 5.92 2.60 -9.74
N LYS A 185 5.49 3.65 -9.04
CA LYS A 185 6.34 4.38 -8.10
C LYS A 185 6.19 3.76 -6.71
N THR A 186 7.32 3.44 -6.05
CA THR A 186 7.28 2.98 -4.66
C THR A 186 6.60 4.04 -3.78
N PRO A 187 5.81 3.62 -2.79
CA PRO A 187 5.31 4.55 -1.78
C PRO A 187 6.47 5.25 -1.05
N THR A 188 6.25 6.49 -0.62
CA THR A 188 7.34 7.31 -0.05
C THR A 188 7.64 6.96 1.41
N ASP A 189 6.63 6.56 2.17
CA ASP A 189 6.72 6.40 3.63
C ASP A 189 6.76 4.93 4.09
N GLY A 190 6.67 3.95 3.17
CA GLY A 190 6.74 2.55 3.54
C GLY A 190 6.21 1.57 2.49
N GLY A 191 6.38 0.28 2.74
CA GLY A 191 5.96 -0.78 1.82
C GLY A 191 6.95 -1.04 0.69
N ILE A 192 8.17 -0.56 0.79
CA ILE A 192 9.17 -0.58 -0.30
C ILE A 192 9.69 -1.99 -0.55
N HIS A 193 10.12 -2.70 0.50
CA HIS A 193 10.59 -4.09 0.38
C HIS A 193 9.47 -5.05 -0.02
N ALA A 194 8.27 -4.85 0.57
CA ALA A 194 7.12 -5.68 0.24
C ALA A 194 6.70 -5.54 -1.23
N VAL A 195 6.65 -4.31 -1.75
CA VAL A 195 6.37 -4.05 -3.17
C VAL A 195 7.48 -4.58 -4.07
N THR A 196 8.75 -4.37 -3.69
CA THR A 196 9.91 -4.88 -4.46
C THR A 196 9.86 -6.39 -4.62
N LEU A 197 9.54 -7.13 -3.53
CA LEU A 197 9.39 -8.59 -3.59
C LEU A 197 8.29 -8.98 -4.57
N ALA A 198 7.11 -8.39 -4.45
CA ALA A 198 5.99 -8.71 -5.34
C ALA A 198 6.28 -8.38 -6.81
N MET A 199 6.93 -7.24 -7.09
CA MET A 199 7.31 -6.85 -8.46
C MET A 199 8.40 -7.75 -9.05
N ALA A 200 9.36 -8.22 -8.24
CA ALA A 200 10.37 -9.17 -8.69
C ALA A 200 9.73 -10.52 -9.07
N LEU A 201 8.82 -11.02 -8.25
CA LEU A 201 8.07 -12.24 -8.55
C LEU A 201 7.25 -12.09 -9.85
N ALA A 202 6.55 -10.97 -10.01
CA ALA A 202 5.81 -10.66 -11.25
C ALA A 202 6.74 -10.61 -12.47
N ARG A 203 7.89 -9.95 -12.34
CA ARG A 203 8.87 -9.85 -13.44
C ARG A 203 9.44 -11.19 -13.85
N ARG A 204 9.75 -12.08 -12.92
CA ARG A 204 10.21 -13.45 -13.18
C ARG A 204 9.18 -14.27 -13.98
N ARG A 205 7.89 -13.97 -13.82
CA ARG A 205 6.80 -14.55 -14.62
C ARG A 205 6.61 -13.83 -15.97
N GLY A 206 7.47 -12.89 -16.30
CA GLY A 206 7.45 -12.16 -17.58
C GLY A 206 6.37 -11.10 -17.67
N LEU A 207 5.83 -10.60 -16.55
CA LEU A 207 4.91 -9.46 -16.58
C LEU A 207 5.67 -8.16 -16.89
N PRO A 208 5.11 -7.26 -17.71
CA PRO A 208 5.75 -6.00 -18.12
C PRO A 208 5.63 -4.94 -17.01
N VAL A 209 6.31 -5.17 -15.92
CA VAL A 209 6.31 -4.28 -14.75
C VAL A 209 7.65 -3.58 -14.60
N SER A 210 7.61 -2.29 -14.33
CA SER A 210 8.72 -1.45 -13.91
C SER A 210 8.44 -0.86 -12.53
N LEU A 211 9.47 -0.73 -11.70
CA LEU A 211 9.37 -0.18 -10.34
C LEU A 211 10.44 0.89 -10.14
N VAL A 212 10.01 2.10 -9.81
CA VAL A 212 10.91 3.23 -9.59
C VAL A 212 10.66 3.90 -8.25
N SER A 213 11.73 4.39 -7.64
CA SER A 213 11.68 5.14 -6.39
C SER A 213 12.19 6.57 -6.61
N GLY A 214 11.52 7.56 -6.05
CA GLY A 214 11.92 8.95 -6.18
C GLY A 214 10.92 9.91 -5.55
N SER A 215 11.25 11.19 -5.55
CA SER A 215 10.36 12.26 -5.11
C SER A 215 9.16 12.41 -6.06
N GLY A 216 7.95 12.46 -5.54
CA GLY A 216 6.75 12.61 -6.37
C GLY A 216 6.75 13.87 -7.23
N GLY A 217 7.20 14.99 -6.68
CA GLY A 217 7.32 16.26 -7.43
C GLY A 217 8.36 16.18 -8.53
N GLU A 218 9.55 15.63 -8.25
CA GLU A 218 10.62 15.48 -9.24
C GLU A 218 10.27 14.53 -10.38
N LEU A 219 9.55 13.45 -10.08
CA LEU A 219 9.16 12.45 -11.08
C LEU A 219 7.85 12.76 -11.80
N SER A 220 7.17 13.86 -11.48
CA SER A 220 5.85 14.18 -12.03
C SER A 220 5.86 14.30 -13.55
N ASP A 221 6.89 14.91 -14.15
CA ASP A 221 6.98 15.04 -15.61
C ASP A 221 7.17 13.70 -16.33
N ALA A 222 7.80 12.72 -15.67
CA ALA A 222 7.99 11.39 -16.26
C ALA A 222 6.80 10.46 -16.01
N LEU A 223 6.17 10.52 -14.84
CA LEU A 223 5.15 9.54 -14.43
C LEU A 223 3.71 10.05 -14.53
N VAL A 224 3.52 11.37 -14.68
CA VAL A 224 2.20 12.01 -14.76
C VAL A 224 2.00 12.68 -16.11
N ARG A 225 2.90 13.59 -16.50
CA ARG A 225 2.74 14.43 -17.70
C ARG A 225 3.29 13.81 -18.98
N ASN A 226 4.09 12.75 -18.90
CA ASN A 226 4.71 12.11 -20.06
C ASN A 226 3.67 11.54 -21.02
N ASP A 227 3.83 11.77 -22.32
CA ASP A 227 2.87 11.36 -23.34
C ASP A 227 2.85 9.83 -23.56
N ALA A 228 3.91 9.12 -23.20
CA ALA A 228 3.92 7.66 -23.17
C ALA A 228 2.92 7.05 -22.17
N ILE A 229 2.51 7.81 -21.12
CA ILE A 229 1.54 7.36 -20.12
C ILE A 229 0.12 7.45 -20.72
N ALA A 230 -0.49 6.34 -21.00
CA ALA A 230 -1.86 6.25 -21.52
C ALA A 230 -2.91 6.44 -20.39
N CYS A 231 -2.58 6.01 -19.18
CA CYS A 231 -3.46 6.16 -18.01
C CYS A 231 -2.64 6.33 -16.74
N LEU A 232 -3.11 7.19 -15.84
CA LEU A 232 -2.60 7.30 -14.48
C LEU A 232 -3.58 6.68 -13.48
N ALA A 233 -3.11 5.81 -12.63
CA ALA A 233 -3.80 5.33 -11.43
C ALA A 233 -3.12 5.92 -10.19
N PHE A 234 -3.81 6.83 -9.51
CA PHE A 234 -3.31 7.50 -8.31
C PHE A 234 -4.17 7.17 -7.10
N VAL A 235 -3.53 6.77 -6.01
CA VAL A 235 -4.16 6.61 -4.70
C VAL A 235 -3.31 7.35 -3.66
N GLY A 236 -3.86 8.38 -3.03
CA GLY A 236 -3.09 9.20 -2.10
C GLY A 236 -3.86 10.36 -1.48
N GLY A 237 -3.12 11.34 -0.92
CA GLY A 237 -3.69 12.52 -0.31
C GLY A 237 -4.29 13.50 -1.32
N LYS A 238 -5.36 14.20 -0.92
CA LYS A 238 -6.12 15.11 -1.79
C LYS A 238 -5.29 16.25 -2.40
N ASN A 239 -4.28 16.75 -1.70
CA ASN A 239 -3.47 17.85 -2.22
C ASN A 239 -2.69 17.41 -3.45
N ASN A 240 -1.97 16.29 -3.35
CA ASN A 240 -1.26 15.70 -4.49
C ASN A 240 -2.22 15.31 -5.62
N GLY A 241 -3.39 14.75 -5.28
CA GLY A 241 -4.40 14.39 -6.27
C GLY A 241 -4.95 15.60 -7.03
N ARG A 242 -5.14 16.75 -6.36
CA ARG A 242 -5.54 18.01 -7.02
C ARG A 242 -4.45 18.55 -7.95
N GLU A 243 -3.18 18.52 -7.53
CA GLU A 243 -2.05 18.91 -8.39
C GLU A 243 -1.99 18.03 -9.65
N ILE A 244 -2.19 16.73 -9.48
CA ILE A 244 -2.26 15.77 -10.58
C ILE A 244 -3.46 16.06 -11.50
N ALA A 245 -4.64 16.29 -10.94
CA ALA A 245 -5.83 16.62 -11.71
C ALA A 245 -5.62 17.88 -12.56
N ASN A 246 -5.02 18.91 -11.99
CA ASN A 246 -4.68 20.14 -12.72
C ASN A 246 -3.67 19.90 -13.85
N ALA A 247 -2.74 18.94 -13.66
CA ALA A 247 -1.78 18.57 -14.69
C ALA A 247 -2.42 17.89 -15.91
N PHE A 248 -3.61 17.32 -15.75
CA PHE A 248 -4.37 16.65 -16.83
C PHE A 248 -5.44 17.50 -17.50
N TYR A 249 -5.75 18.69 -16.98
CA TYR A 249 -6.87 19.50 -17.46
C TYR A 249 -6.88 19.71 -18.97
N ASP A 250 -5.72 19.91 -19.58
CA ASP A 250 -5.58 20.14 -21.03
C ASP A 250 -5.17 18.88 -21.82
N ARG A 251 -5.21 17.70 -21.20
CA ARG A 251 -4.72 16.46 -21.81
C ARG A 251 -5.83 15.43 -21.90
N SER A 252 -6.00 14.80 -23.06
CA SER A 252 -6.96 13.70 -23.27
C SER A 252 -6.56 12.37 -22.64
N LYS A 253 -5.75 12.40 -21.57
CA LYS A 253 -5.29 11.21 -20.85
C LYS A 253 -6.35 10.68 -19.92
N ARG A 254 -6.40 9.35 -19.81
CA ARG A 254 -7.24 8.70 -18.79
C ARG A 254 -6.55 8.77 -17.42
N TYR A 255 -7.34 8.96 -16.39
CA TYR A 255 -6.84 8.91 -15.02
C TYR A 255 -7.91 8.38 -14.07
N MET A 256 -7.44 7.77 -13.00
CA MET A 256 -8.22 7.41 -11.82
C MET A 256 -7.54 8.07 -10.62
N LEU A 257 -8.29 8.87 -9.87
CA LEU A 257 -7.81 9.56 -8.68
C LEU A 257 -8.65 9.11 -7.48
N GLU A 258 -8.06 8.27 -6.63
CA GLU A 258 -8.60 7.89 -5.33
C GLU A 258 -7.89 8.71 -4.24
N MET A 259 -8.63 9.62 -3.64
CA MET A 259 -8.08 10.59 -2.70
C MET A 259 -8.80 10.51 -1.37
N ASP A 260 -8.01 10.48 -0.29
CA ASP A 260 -8.47 10.52 1.11
C ASP A 260 -9.84 9.84 1.36
N GLY A 261 -10.32 9.88 2.58
CA GLY A 261 -11.66 9.39 2.92
C GLY A 261 -12.34 10.34 3.90
N VAL A 262 -13.58 10.70 3.61
CA VAL A 262 -14.46 11.48 4.50
C VAL A 262 -15.71 10.67 4.82
N ASN A 263 -15.55 9.36 4.99
CA ASN A 263 -16.65 8.44 5.22
C ASN A 263 -17.42 8.81 6.49
N CYS A 264 -18.72 8.59 6.44
CA CYS A 264 -19.62 8.80 7.55
C CYS A 264 -20.29 7.47 7.90
N TYR A 265 -20.40 7.16 9.19
CA TYR A 265 -21.17 6.03 9.69
C TYR A 265 -22.49 6.56 10.25
N GLY A 266 -23.61 6.20 9.63
CA GLY A 266 -24.96 6.56 10.09
C GLY A 266 -25.49 5.57 11.12
N VAL A 267 -25.97 6.05 12.24
CA VAL A 267 -26.65 5.24 13.29
C VAL A 267 -28.05 5.77 13.46
N TRP A 268 -29.03 5.02 12.94
CA TRP A 268 -30.42 5.42 12.89
C TRP A 268 -31.33 4.25 13.19
N ASP A 269 -32.28 4.40 14.09
CA ASP A 269 -33.26 3.38 14.47
C ASP A 269 -32.62 1.97 14.63
N PHE A 270 -31.62 1.90 15.49
CA PHE A 270 -30.76 0.74 15.60
C PHE A 270 -30.91 0.04 16.96
N SER A 271 -31.01 -1.29 16.95
CA SER A 271 -31.23 -2.11 18.17
C SER A 271 -30.12 -3.11 18.49
N ASP A 272 -29.32 -3.56 17.50
CA ASP A 272 -28.21 -4.50 17.72
C ASP A 272 -26.91 -3.78 18.11
N TRP A 273 -26.84 -3.34 19.35
CA TRP A 273 -25.71 -2.60 19.89
C TRP A 273 -24.43 -3.42 19.98
N LYS A 274 -24.53 -4.75 20.16
CA LYS A 274 -23.37 -5.64 20.22
C LYS A 274 -22.67 -5.73 18.86
N SER A 275 -23.41 -5.93 17.80
CA SER A 275 -22.87 -5.93 16.43
C SER A 275 -22.31 -4.56 16.06
N LEU A 276 -22.99 -3.48 16.44
CA LEU A 276 -22.50 -2.11 16.20
C LEU A 276 -21.16 -1.88 16.92
N ALA A 277 -21.02 -2.24 18.18
CA ALA A 277 -19.78 -2.12 18.93
C ALA A 277 -18.62 -2.88 18.26
N ALA A 278 -18.87 -4.11 17.79
CA ALA A 278 -17.89 -4.89 17.05
C ALA A 278 -17.45 -4.22 15.74
N GLN A 279 -18.40 -3.67 14.98
CA GLN A 279 -18.10 -2.95 13.74
C GLN A 279 -17.34 -1.63 14.01
N ILE A 280 -17.67 -0.91 15.08
CA ILE A 280 -16.94 0.29 15.49
C ILE A 280 -15.52 -0.07 15.90
N LYS A 281 -15.32 -1.13 16.70
CA LYS A 281 -13.98 -1.61 17.07
C LYS A 281 -13.15 -1.93 15.84
N LYS A 282 -13.72 -2.68 14.89
CA LYS A 282 -13.09 -2.95 13.58
C LYS A 282 -12.78 -1.68 12.80
N GLY A 283 -13.58 -0.62 12.97
CA GLY A 283 -13.33 0.70 12.41
C GLY A 283 -12.02 1.35 12.87
N PHE A 284 -11.50 0.98 14.05
CA PHE A 284 -10.24 1.47 14.58
C PHE A 284 -9.01 0.67 14.13
N GLU A 285 -9.19 -0.49 13.50
CA GLU A 285 -8.07 -1.29 13.01
C GLU A 285 -7.04 -0.43 12.26
N TYR A 286 -5.75 -0.71 12.52
CA TYR A 286 -4.63 0.00 11.94
C TYR A 286 -4.63 1.51 12.28
N GLY A 287 -5.19 1.92 13.44
CA GLY A 287 -5.23 3.31 13.86
C GLY A 287 -5.98 4.24 12.91
N LYS A 288 -7.00 3.72 12.22
CA LYS A 288 -7.74 4.43 11.15
C LYS A 288 -6.88 4.95 9.98
N GLN A 289 -5.64 4.49 9.82
CA GLN A 289 -4.72 4.91 8.75
C GLN A 289 -5.13 4.34 7.39
N ARG A 290 -6.40 4.52 7.00
CA ARG A 290 -6.99 4.00 5.77
C ARG A 290 -8.10 4.92 5.23
N CYS A 291 -8.23 4.97 3.91
CA CYS A 291 -9.28 5.76 3.23
C CYS A 291 -10.71 5.31 3.58
N THR A 292 -10.90 4.04 3.95
CA THR A 292 -12.18 3.45 4.33
C THR A 292 -12.53 3.61 5.83
N ALA A 293 -11.72 4.30 6.62
CA ALA A 293 -12.02 4.58 8.03
C ALA A 293 -13.20 5.56 8.15
N TYR A 294 -13.88 5.51 9.29
CA TYR A 294 -14.99 6.41 9.60
C TYR A 294 -14.51 7.55 10.50
N PRO A 295 -14.17 8.73 9.97
CA PRO A 295 -13.81 9.90 10.77
C PRO A 295 -15.01 10.51 11.48
N ARG A 296 -16.24 10.17 11.05
CA ARG A 296 -17.48 10.76 11.56
C ARG A 296 -18.55 9.70 11.80
N TYR A 297 -19.31 9.94 12.86
CA TYR A 297 -20.56 9.23 13.14
C TYR A 297 -21.71 10.22 13.19
N VAL A 298 -22.74 9.97 12.43
CA VAL A 298 -24.00 10.71 12.46
C VAL A 298 -25.02 9.84 13.16
N VAL A 299 -25.43 10.27 14.34
CA VAL A 299 -26.26 9.46 15.24
C VAL A 299 -27.58 10.17 15.49
N GLN A 300 -28.69 9.45 15.38
CA GLN A 300 -30.01 9.96 15.76
C GLN A 300 -29.98 10.49 17.20
N ARG A 301 -30.50 11.69 17.41
CA ARG A 301 -30.40 12.39 18.71
C ARG A 301 -30.85 11.53 19.89
N ALA A 302 -31.94 10.81 19.76
CA ALA A 302 -32.47 9.96 20.82
C ALA A 302 -31.54 8.78 21.17
N LEU A 303 -30.71 8.33 20.23
CA LEU A 303 -29.77 7.23 20.43
C LEU A 303 -28.38 7.69 20.92
N PHE A 304 -28.11 8.98 20.87
CA PHE A 304 -26.77 9.52 21.13
C PHE A 304 -26.20 9.20 22.52
N PRO A 305 -26.94 9.28 23.63
CA PRO A 305 -26.39 8.95 24.95
C PRO A 305 -25.91 7.49 25.01
N LYS A 306 -26.72 6.55 24.54
CA LYS A 306 -26.40 5.12 24.52
C LYS A 306 -25.25 4.83 23.53
N PHE A 307 -25.23 5.48 22.38
CA PHE A 307 -24.15 5.39 21.41
C PHE A 307 -22.83 5.86 22.02
N LEU A 308 -22.82 7.01 22.71
CA LEU A 308 -21.62 7.56 23.33
C LEU A 308 -21.05 6.64 24.40
N GLU A 309 -21.88 6.10 25.29
CA GLU A 309 -21.48 5.12 26.28
C GLU A 309 -20.80 3.90 25.65
N MET A 310 -21.47 3.28 24.67
CA MET A 310 -20.95 2.14 23.93
C MET A 310 -19.65 2.49 23.20
N TYR A 311 -19.58 3.66 22.52
CA TYR A 311 -18.41 4.11 21.77
C TYR A 311 -17.19 4.29 22.68
N LEU A 312 -17.35 4.93 23.84
CA LEU A 312 -16.28 5.11 24.83
C LEU A 312 -15.81 3.75 25.38
N GLY A 313 -16.73 2.83 25.64
CA GLY A 313 -16.37 1.46 26.03
C GLY A 313 -15.55 0.74 24.95
N VAL A 314 -15.88 0.93 23.69
CA VAL A 314 -15.08 0.39 22.56
C VAL A 314 -13.68 1.02 22.55
N VAL A 315 -13.58 2.35 22.66
CA VAL A 315 -12.28 3.04 22.66
C VAL A 315 -11.38 2.53 23.80
N GLN A 316 -11.92 2.39 25.01
CA GLN A 316 -11.19 1.87 26.17
C GLN A 316 -10.75 0.40 26.00
N SER A 317 -11.44 -0.39 25.18
CA SER A 317 -11.12 -1.78 24.93
C SER A 317 -10.04 -2.00 23.86
N LEU A 318 -9.57 -0.94 23.19
CA LEU A 318 -8.59 -1.04 22.10
C LEU A 318 -7.23 -1.51 22.61
N GLN A 319 -6.68 -2.49 21.93
CA GLN A 319 -5.33 -3.01 22.19
C GLN A 319 -4.32 -2.27 21.30
N VAL A 320 -3.48 -1.46 21.93
CA VAL A 320 -2.48 -0.63 21.22
C VAL A 320 -1.09 -0.98 21.73
N GLY A 321 -0.12 -1.09 20.85
CA GLY A 321 1.23 -1.40 21.29
C GLY A 321 2.21 -1.63 20.14
N ASN A 322 3.42 -2.09 20.49
CA ASN A 322 4.42 -2.50 19.51
C ASN A 322 4.04 -3.88 18.95
N PRO A 323 3.83 -4.01 17.63
CA PRO A 323 3.34 -5.24 17.00
C PRO A 323 4.39 -6.36 16.88
N LEU A 324 5.63 -6.11 17.34
CA LEU A 324 6.74 -7.06 17.27
C LEU A 324 7.15 -7.65 18.63
N LEU A 325 6.65 -7.08 19.75
CA LEU A 325 7.10 -7.46 21.09
C LEU A 325 6.35 -8.67 21.62
N VAL A 326 7.12 -9.68 22.04
CA VAL A 326 6.67 -10.91 22.69
C VAL A 326 7.34 -11.10 24.06
N GLU A 327 6.78 -11.95 24.91
CA GLU A 327 7.36 -12.31 26.22
C GLU A 327 8.28 -13.53 26.12
N LYS A 328 7.97 -14.45 25.21
CA LYS A 328 8.79 -15.64 24.92
C LYS A 328 9.04 -15.74 23.42
N ALA A 329 10.14 -16.39 23.03
CA ALA A 329 10.54 -16.50 21.62
C ALA A 329 9.53 -17.24 20.73
N GLU A 330 8.82 -18.19 21.31
CA GLU A 330 7.80 -19.03 20.67
C GLU A 330 6.40 -18.39 20.64
N ASP A 331 6.20 -17.31 21.39
CA ASP A 331 4.89 -16.64 21.43
C ASP A 331 4.51 -16.12 20.05
N PRO A 332 3.21 -16.18 19.69
CA PRO A 332 2.72 -15.52 18.49
C PRO A 332 2.86 -13.99 18.61
N LEU A 333 2.97 -13.32 17.48
CA LEU A 333 2.93 -11.86 17.44
C LEU A 333 1.63 -11.33 18.03
N PRO A 334 1.67 -10.21 18.79
CA PRO A 334 0.52 -9.74 19.55
C PRO A 334 -0.68 -9.38 18.66
N ALA A 335 -1.87 -9.76 19.11
CA ALA A 335 -3.14 -9.39 18.49
C ALA A 335 -3.53 -7.98 18.91
N LEU A 336 -3.10 -6.98 18.16
CA LEU A 336 -3.37 -5.57 18.40
C LEU A 336 -4.45 -5.05 17.46
N ASP A 337 -5.24 -4.07 17.92
CA ASP A 337 -6.14 -3.31 17.05
C ASP A 337 -5.32 -2.35 16.16
N TYR A 338 -4.27 -1.72 16.71
CA TYR A 338 -3.30 -0.98 15.92
C TYR A 338 -1.92 -0.85 16.60
N GLY A 339 -0.91 -0.60 15.77
CA GLY A 339 0.46 -0.29 16.15
C GLY A 339 0.75 1.21 16.11
N PRO A 340 2.00 1.60 15.77
CA PRO A 340 2.37 3.01 15.68
C PRO A 340 1.72 3.71 14.48
N LEU A 341 1.70 5.05 14.52
CA LEU A 341 1.47 5.89 13.36
C LEU A 341 2.69 5.82 12.43
N ILE A 342 2.45 6.10 11.15
CA ILE A 342 3.48 5.91 10.11
C ILE A 342 4.78 6.70 10.33
N ASN A 343 4.71 7.88 10.91
CA ASN A 343 5.88 8.71 11.20
C ASN A 343 5.56 9.81 12.22
N SER A 344 6.61 10.42 12.79
CA SER A 344 6.51 11.50 13.77
C SER A 344 5.81 12.75 13.23
N ARG A 345 5.97 13.06 11.93
CA ARG A 345 5.28 14.18 11.29
C ARG A 345 3.75 14.02 11.39
N LYS A 346 3.23 12.79 11.15
CA LYS A 346 1.79 12.54 11.29
C LYS A 346 1.31 12.65 12.73
N VAL A 347 2.13 12.28 13.71
CA VAL A 347 1.81 12.49 15.13
C VAL A 347 1.64 13.98 15.40
N GLU A 348 2.56 14.81 14.93
CA GLU A 348 2.51 16.27 15.16
C GLU A 348 1.32 16.92 14.45
N GLU A 349 1.07 16.55 13.20
CA GLU A 349 -0.12 16.99 12.45
C GLU A 349 -1.43 16.71 13.23
N LEU A 350 -1.55 15.50 13.81
CA LEU A 350 -2.73 15.14 14.59
C LEU A 350 -2.81 15.92 15.92
N ARG A 351 -1.69 16.15 16.59
CA ARG A 351 -1.65 16.99 17.81
C ARG A 351 -2.16 18.40 17.53
N VAL A 352 -1.69 19.02 16.44
CA VAL A 352 -2.14 20.35 16.03
C VAL A 352 -3.65 20.33 15.73
N GLN A 353 -4.14 19.37 14.96
CA GLN A 353 -5.57 19.25 14.65
C GLN A 353 -6.44 19.08 15.90
N ILE A 354 -6.00 18.27 16.86
CA ILE A 354 -6.71 18.10 18.14
C ILE A 354 -6.73 19.41 18.94
N SER A 355 -5.59 20.09 19.02
CA SER A 355 -5.48 21.37 19.73
C SER A 355 -6.37 22.45 19.10
N GLU A 356 -6.39 22.55 17.78
CA GLU A 356 -7.27 23.47 17.03
C GLU A 356 -8.76 23.14 17.26
N ALA A 357 -9.13 21.86 17.25
CA ALA A 357 -10.51 21.44 17.51
C ALA A 357 -10.94 21.81 18.95
N VAL A 358 -10.09 21.58 19.94
CA VAL A 358 -10.37 21.94 21.35
C VAL A 358 -10.48 23.46 21.50
N ALA A 359 -9.56 24.23 20.88
CA ALA A 359 -9.63 25.70 20.88
C ALA A 359 -10.91 26.20 20.19
N GLY A 360 -11.44 25.46 19.19
CA GLY A 360 -12.71 25.72 18.51
C GLY A 360 -13.95 25.27 19.29
N GLY A 361 -13.80 24.80 20.54
CA GLY A 361 -14.93 24.41 21.41
C GLY A 361 -15.26 22.90 21.40
N ALA A 362 -14.44 22.04 20.80
CA ALA A 362 -14.60 20.61 20.94
C ALA A 362 -14.19 20.14 22.35
N VAL A 363 -14.85 19.11 22.85
CA VAL A 363 -14.56 18.50 24.15
C VAL A 363 -13.86 17.16 23.93
N ALA A 364 -12.67 17.01 24.48
CA ALA A 364 -11.99 15.73 24.55
C ALA A 364 -12.65 14.87 25.63
N LEU A 365 -13.23 13.72 25.23
CA LEU A 365 -13.93 12.82 26.13
C LEU A 365 -13.06 11.66 26.62
N TYR A 366 -11.93 11.42 25.95
CA TYR A 366 -10.97 10.35 26.28
C TYR A 366 -9.60 10.71 25.73
#